data_cbe9ecfab1d52edeb98a2f98012fe25a
#
_entry.id   cbe9ecfab1d52edeb98a2f98012fe25a
#
_cell.length_a   1.000
_cell.length_b   1.000
_cell.length_c   1.000
_cell.angle_alpha   90.00
_cell.angle_beta   90.00
_cell.angle_gamma   90.00
#
_symmetry.space_group_name_H-M   'P 1'
#
loop_
_entity.id
_entity.type
_entity.pdbx_description
1 polymer ?
#
loop_
_entity_poly.entity_id
_entity_poly.type
_entity_poly.pdbx_seq_one_letter_code
_entity_poly.pdbx_strand_id
1 'polypeptide(L)'
;MRLALALVILSLVACMVERATAGGVLDRVQSRGSVQCAGFERPGLAAPDRDTGAWRGLEVDICRAVAAAVLGDPDKISFHGYADAADKARQIHGADDVVFLTGTEIQASRLGGRIVPGPAIFIESHALMVPAAAREQHVAEIARNAGICFMSGSPLERSLPAFFDALRQRWRPVPFSEDGEMLDAYNVQRCHAVAGELTALAALRQQRGINNLESRILPEPLLTYPILATTSVQDGEWSAIVAWTVYTLIAADRPAGKWLTGGADAMSAPLAELGMRAGWQARVVKAVGTYRDVFERNLGAKSGLRLPAGLNAAPAAGGALASPVIE
;
A
#
# COMPACT_ATOMS: atom_id res chain seq x y z
N MET A 1 38.04 -8.57 56.56
CA MET A 1 38.29 -7.44 55.64
C MET A 1 38.39 -7.88 54.17
N ARG A 2 39.04 -8.99 53.84
CA ARG A 2 39.17 -9.44 52.43
C ARG A 2 37.86 -10.01 51.81
N LEU A 3 36.99 -10.64 52.59
CA LEU A 3 35.69 -11.17 52.11
C LEU A 3 34.63 -10.08 51.84
N ALA A 4 34.64 -9.01 52.63
CA ALA A 4 33.71 -7.89 52.47
C ALA A 4 34.04 -7.06 51.20
N LEU A 5 35.31 -6.95 50.83
CA LEU A 5 35.77 -6.25 49.65
C LEU A 5 35.38 -7.01 48.34
N ALA A 6 35.41 -8.35 48.38
CA ALA A 6 35.01 -9.18 47.23
C ALA A 6 33.52 -9.14 46.94
N LEU A 7 32.66 -9.03 47.95
CA LEU A 7 31.22 -8.90 47.84
C LEU A 7 30.79 -7.54 47.29
N VAL A 8 31.49 -6.46 47.61
CA VAL A 8 31.23 -5.12 47.09
C VAL A 8 31.64 -5.00 45.62
N ILE A 9 32.73 -5.64 45.22
CA ILE A 9 33.16 -5.67 43.81
C ILE A 9 32.22 -6.52 42.96
N LEU A 10 31.70 -7.62 43.49
CA LEU A 10 30.72 -8.46 42.77
C LEU A 10 29.36 -7.78 42.58
N SER A 11 28.93 -6.96 43.56
CA SER A 11 27.67 -6.18 43.44
C SER A 11 27.82 -4.97 42.51
N LEU A 12 28.98 -4.37 42.37
CA LEU A 12 29.25 -3.28 41.42
C LEU A 12 29.35 -3.78 39.96
N VAL A 13 29.81 -5.00 39.73
CA VAL A 13 29.85 -5.61 38.37
C VAL A 13 28.47 -6.06 37.94
N ALA A 14 27.57 -6.43 38.86
CA ALA A 14 26.19 -6.81 38.51
C ALA A 14 25.32 -5.60 38.12
N CYS A 15 25.67 -4.36 38.48
CA CYS A 15 24.96 -3.14 38.06
C CYS A 15 25.39 -2.60 36.69
N MET A 16 26.45 -3.14 36.09
CA MET A 16 26.92 -2.69 34.75
C MET A 16 26.54 -3.64 33.62
N VAL A 17 25.61 -4.54 33.82
CA VAL A 17 24.91 -5.15 32.69
C VAL A 17 23.83 -4.14 32.26
N GLU A 18 24.25 -2.98 31.80
CA GLU A 18 23.45 -2.24 30.84
C GLU A 18 23.13 -3.23 29.72
N ARG A 19 21.88 -3.63 29.64
CA ARG A 19 21.40 -4.23 28.40
C ARG A 19 21.81 -3.26 27.31
N ALA A 20 22.82 -3.57 26.54
CA ALA A 20 22.98 -3.05 25.20
C ALA A 20 21.77 -3.59 24.41
N THR A 21 20.59 -3.03 24.63
CA THR A 21 19.51 -3.09 23.67
C THR A 21 20.08 -2.38 22.47
N ALA A 22 20.44 -3.12 21.43
CA ALA A 22 20.63 -2.52 20.13
C ALA A 22 19.42 -1.60 19.96
N GLY A 23 19.65 -0.28 19.80
CA GLY A 23 18.58 0.72 19.75
C GLY A 23 17.50 0.24 18.81
N GLY A 24 16.23 0.49 19.17
CA GLY A 24 15.09 0.05 18.39
C GLY A 24 15.17 0.51 16.94
N VAL A 25 14.28 0.04 16.09
CA VAL A 25 14.24 0.46 14.68
C VAL A 25 14.13 1.99 14.58
N LEU A 26 13.34 2.62 15.48
CA LEU A 26 13.21 4.08 15.51
C LEU A 26 14.57 4.78 15.68
N ASP A 27 15.42 4.32 16.61
CA ASP A 27 16.73 4.91 16.84
C ASP A 27 17.63 4.79 15.61
N ARG A 28 17.60 3.63 14.93
CA ARG A 28 18.35 3.43 13.67
C ARG A 28 17.86 4.35 12.57
N VAL A 29 16.55 4.51 12.42
CA VAL A 29 15.93 5.42 11.43
C VAL A 29 16.32 6.86 11.72
N GLN A 30 16.26 7.31 12.98
CA GLN A 30 16.65 8.65 13.39
C GLN A 30 18.14 8.89 13.19
N SER A 31 19.00 7.93 13.51
CA SER A 31 20.46 8.02 13.31
C SER A 31 20.83 8.08 11.84
N ARG A 32 20.17 7.32 10.98
CA ARG A 32 20.36 7.35 9.52
C ARG A 32 19.80 8.61 8.91
N GLY A 33 18.77 9.20 9.50
CA GLY A 33 18.09 10.39 9.01
C GLY A 33 17.19 10.15 7.80
N SER A 34 16.78 8.90 7.52
CA SER A 34 15.85 8.57 6.44
C SER A 34 15.02 7.32 6.75
N VAL A 35 13.76 7.33 6.30
CA VAL A 35 12.87 6.15 6.31
C VAL A 35 13.05 5.38 5.01
N GLN A 36 13.24 4.07 5.12
CA GLN A 36 13.31 3.18 3.98
C GLN A 36 11.95 2.54 3.74
N CYS A 37 11.49 2.56 2.50
CA CYS A 37 10.27 1.90 2.07
C CYS A 37 10.51 1.10 0.80
N ALA A 38 9.70 0.08 0.59
CA ALA A 38 9.79 -0.75 -0.60
C ALA A 38 8.42 -1.21 -1.07
N GLY A 39 8.22 -1.27 -2.39
CA GLY A 39 6.97 -1.68 -3.03
C GLY A 39 7.18 -2.07 -4.49
N PHE A 40 6.15 -2.60 -5.15
CA PHE A 40 6.20 -2.86 -6.58
C PHE A 40 5.93 -1.58 -7.37
N GLU A 41 6.56 -1.46 -8.53
CA GLU A 41 6.22 -0.39 -9.46
C GLU A 41 4.79 -0.60 -10.00
N ARG A 42 3.91 0.36 -9.69
CA ARG A 42 2.50 0.35 -10.09
C ARG A 42 1.99 1.76 -10.34
N PRO A 43 1.22 1.98 -11.41
CA PRO A 43 0.69 3.31 -11.72
C PRO A 43 -0.14 3.88 -10.56
N GLY A 44 0.19 5.11 -10.16
CA GLY A 44 -0.51 5.84 -9.09
C GLY A 44 -0.21 5.34 -7.67
N LEU A 45 0.37 4.16 -7.50
CA LEU A 45 0.77 3.61 -6.20
C LEU A 45 2.24 3.88 -5.91
N ALA A 46 3.14 3.40 -6.75
CA ALA A 46 4.57 3.72 -6.71
C ALA A 46 5.14 3.64 -8.13
N ALA A 47 5.63 4.74 -8.65
CA ALA A 47 6.31 4.75 -9.94
C ALA A 47 7.36 5.86 -9.98
N PRO A 48 8.49 5.65 -10.67
CA PRO A 48 9.45 6.72 -10.90
C PRO A 48 8.86 7.75 -11.85
N ASP A 49 9.04 9.01 -11.52
CA ASP A 49 8.77 10.12 -12.41
C ASP A 49 9.73 10.06 -13.60
N ARG A 50 9.23 10.17 -14.82
CA ARG A 50 10.01 9.97 -16.05
C ARG A 50 11.10 11.02 -16.26
N ASP A 51 10.88 12.23 -15.74
CA ASP A 51 11.79 13.34 -15.97
C ASP A 51 12.87 13.44 -14.88
N THR A 52 12.49 13.15 -13.64
CA THR A 52 13.34 13.32 -12.46
C THR A 52 13.87 12.02 -11.87
N GLY A 53 13.27 10.88 -12.21
CA GLY A 53 13.54 9.59 -11.58
C GLY A 53 13.02 9.47 -10.13
N ALA A 54 12.44 10.54 -9.58
CA ALA A 54 11.92 10.52 -8.21
C ALA A 54 10.66 9.67 -8.09
N TRP A 55 10.60 8.84 -7.07
CA TRP A 55 9.43 8.02 -6.81
C TRP A 55 8.22 8.86 -6.39
N ARG A 56 7.05 8.55 -6.95
CA ARG A 56 5.77 9.19 -6.68
C ARG A 56 4.65 8.16 -6.60
N GLY A 57 3.58 8.49 -5.89
CA GLY A 57 2.40 7.64 -5.76
C GLY A 57 1.90 7.54 -4.33
N LEU A 58 0.75 6.88 -4.14
CA LEU A 58 0.12 6.71 -2.83
C LEU A 58 1.05 6.01 -1.83
N GLU A 59 1.72 4.93 -2.23
CA GLU A 59 2.66 4.20 -1.38
C GLU A 59 3.85 5.08 -0.96
N VAL A 60 4.35 5.91 -1.89
CA VAL A 60 5.44 6.85 -1.62
C VAL A 60 5.00 7.94 -0.64
N ASP A 61 3.76 8.42 -0.76
CA ASP A 61 3.21 9.40 0.18
C ASP A 61 2.95 8.80 1.57
N ILE A 62 2.60 7.52 1.67
CA ILE A 62 2.57 6.81 2.97
C ILE A 62 3.98 6.77 3.58
N CYS A 63 5.02 6.48 2.78
CA CYS A 63 6.41 6.55 3.25
C CYS A 63 6.77 7.95 3.76
N ARG A 64 6.39 8.99 3.03
CA ARG A 64 6.57 10.40 3.43
C ARG A 64 5.84 10.74 4.72
N ALA A 65 4.65 10.18 4.92
CA ALA A 65 3.90 10.34 6.17
C ALA A 65 4.67 9.77 7.37
N VAL A 66 5.26 8.57 7.23
CA VAL A 66 6.10 7.97 8.28
C VAL A 66 7.34 8.84 8.54
N ALA A 67 8.01 9.33 7.50
CA ALA A 67 9.17 10.22 7.66
C ALA A 67 8.79 11.55 8.37
N ALA A 68 7.66 12.15 8.01
CA ALA A 68 7.13 13.33 8.70
C ALA A 68 6.82 13.05 10.18
N ALA A 69 6.33 11.85 10.50
CA ALA A 69 6.03 11.43 11.86
C ALA A 69 7.30 11.33 12.71
N VAL A 70 8.33 10.58 12.25
CA VAL A 70 9.49 10.20 13.05
C VAL A 70 10.70 11.13 12.90
N LEU A 71 10.84 11.80 11.74
CA LEU A 71 11.97 12.71 11.43
C LEU A 71 11.53 14.18 11.34
N GLY A 72 10.22 14.45 11.23
CA GLY A 72 9.69 15.80 11.04
C GLY A 72 9.84 16.35 9.62
N ASP A 73 10.32 15.54 8.67
CA ASP A 73 10.59 15.92 7.28
C ASP A 73 10.12 14.81 6.32
N PRO A 74 9.08 15.07 5.48
CA PRO A 74 8.52 14.08 4.58
C PRO A 74 9.44 13.67 3.43
N ASP A 75 10.45 14.47 3.12
CA ASP A 75 11.36 14.19 2.00
C ASP A 75 12.54 13.29 2.40
N LYS A 76 12.68 13.00 3.70
CA LYS A 76 13.69 12.08 4.22
C LYS A 76 13.27 10.62 4.05
N ILE A 77 13.11 10.20 2.81
CA ILE A 77 12.77 8.82 2.43
C ILE A 77 13.77 8.24 1.43
N SER A 78 13.86 6.93 1.43
CA SER A 78 14.46 6.13 0.36
C SER A 78 13.43 5.08 -0.05
N PHE A 79 13.04 5.07 -1.31
CA PHE A 79 12.05 4.12 -1.83
C PHE A 79 12.72 3.13 -2.78
N HIS A 80 12.53 1.84 -2.55
CA HIS A 80 13.02 0.76 -3.38
C HIS A 80 11.87 0.09 -4.13
N GLY A 81 11.91 0.12 -5.47
CA GLY A 81 10.99 -0.64 -6.29
C GLY A 81 11.45 -2.09 -6.42
N TYR A 82 10.59 -3.06 -6.09
CA TYR A 82 10.91 -4.46 -6.29
C TYR A 82 10.99 -4.78 -7.78
N ALA A 83 12.09 -5.43 -8.19
CA ALA A 83 12.23 -5.91 -9.55
C ALA A 83 11.33 -7.14 -9.82
N ASP A 84 11.19 -8.02 -8.81
CA ASP A 84 10.40 -9.24 -8.89
C ASP A 84 10.07 -9.80 -7.49
N ALA A 85 9.36 -10.93 -7.44
CA ALA A 85 9.01 -11.60 -6.18
C ALA A 85 10.23 -12.12 -5.40
N ALA A 86 11.35 -12.44 -6.07
CA ALA A 86 12.58 -12.88 -5.42
C ALA A 86 13.29 -11.69 -4.77
N ASP A 87 13.30 -10.53 -5.43
CA ASP A 87 13.82 -9.29 -4.87
C ASP A 87 13.02 -8.88 -3.61
N LYS A 88 11.68 -8.88 -3.70
CA LYS A 88 10.81 -8.66 -2.53
C LYS A 88 11.17 -9.59 -1.37
N ALA A 89 11.36 -10.89 -1.63
CA ALA A 89 11.71 -11.85 -0.59
C ALA A 89 13.07 -11.52 0.04
N ARG A 90 14.08 -11.17 -0.75
CA ARG A 90 15.41 -10.75 -0.25
C ARG A 90 15.31 -9.53 0.66
N GLN A 91 14.55 -8.51 0.26
CA GLN A 91 14.36 -7.29 1.07
C GLN A 91 13.69 -7.61 2.40
N ILE A 92 12.63 -8.39 2.41
CA ILE A 92 11.92 -8.79 3.64
C ILE A 92 12.82 -9.64 4.56
N HIS A 93 13.70 -10.46 4.00
CA HIS A 93 14.62 -11.28 4.78
C HIS A 93 15.86 -10.53 5.29
N GLY A 94 16.24 -9.45 4.62
CA GLY A 94 17.51 -8.75 4.86
C GLY A 94 17.40 -7.47 5.68
N ALA A 95 16.20 -6.94 5.92
CA ALA A 95 16.02 -5.64 6.55
C ALA A 95 14.87 -5.64 7.57
N ASP A 96 15.12 -5.12 8.76
CA ASP A 96 14.13 -5.02 9.86
C ASP A 96 13.52 -3.62 9.97
N ASP A 97 14.10 -2.63 9.32
CA ASP A 97 13.73 -1.21 9.43
C ASP A 97 13.10 -0.63 8.16
N VAL A 98 12.70 -1.49 7.22
CA VAL A 98 11.99 -1.13 6.00
C VAL A 98 10.48 -1.22 6.20
N VAL A 99 9.74 -0.23 5.70
CA VAL A 99 8.27 -0.30 5.57
C VAL A 99 7.97 -0.94 4.21
N PHE A 100 7.41 -2.15 4.25
CA PHE A 100 7.04 -2.88 3.05
C PHE A 100 5.59 -2.58 2.65
N LEU A 101 5.39 -2.08 1.44
CA LEU A 101 4.09 -1.76 0.89
C LEU A 101 3.69 -2.89 -0.05
N THR A 102 2.85 -3.79 0.45
CA THR A 102 2.63 -5.10 -0.17
C THR A 102 1.16 -5.38 -0.44
N GLY A 103 0.88 -5.98 -1.61
CA GLY A 103 -0.44 -6.52 -1.98
C GLY A 103 -0.70 -7.94 -1.46
N THR A 104 -1.66 -8.64 -2.07
CA THR A 104 -2.18 -9.96 -1.69
C THR A 104 -1.18 -11.08 -1.53
N GLU A 105 0.02 -10.91 -2.00
CA GLU A 105 1.04 -11.95 -1.98
C GLU A 105 1.71 -12.13 -0.61
N ILE A 106 1.11 -11.62 0.46
CA ILE A 106 1.40 -12.06 1.82
C ILE A 106 0.81 -13.46 1.96
N GLN A 107 1.46 -14.43 1.33
CA GLN A 107 1.20 -15.82 1.64
C GLN A 107 1.85 -16.11 2.99
N ALA A 108 1.03 -16.26 4.02
CA ALA A 108 1.48 -16.62 5.36
C ALA A 108 2.47 -17.81 5.35
N SER A 109 2.31 -18.71 4.38
CA SER A 109 3.21 -19.85 4.15
C SER A 109 4.60 -19.47 3.64
N ARG A 110 4.77 -18.35 2.94
CA ARG A 110 6.07 -17.93 2.37
C ARG A 110 6.80 -16.88 3.18
N LEU A 111 6.06 -16.05 3.92
CA LEU A 111 6.63 -14.98 4.75
C LEU A 111 6.64 -15.33 6.24
N GLY A 112 6.15 -16.50 6.58
CA GLY A 112 6.14 -17.22 7.85
C GLY A 112 6.66 -16.48 9.07
N GLY A 113 5.86 -15.55 9.63
CA GLY A 113 6.20 -14.90 10.88
C GLY A 113 7.34 -13.86 10.83
N ARG A 114 7.78 -13.44 9.63
CA ARG A 114 8.85 -12.43 9.50
C ARG A 114 8.33 -11.00 9.38
N ILE A 115 7.09 -10.84 8.98
CA ILE A 115 6.44 -9.53 8.86
C ILE A 115 5.17 -9.46 9.69
N VAL A 116 4.87 -8.26 10.16
CA VAL A 116 3.61 -7.90 10.81
C VAL A 116 2.73 -7.22 9.77
N PRO A 117 1.57 -7.81 9.40
CA PRO A 117 0.59 -7.14 8.56
C PRO A 117 0.07 -5.90 9.30
N GLY A 118 0.25 -4.74 8.70
CA GLY A 118 -0.26 -3.47 9.22
C GLY A 118 -1.60 -3.08 8.58
N PRO A 119 -2.00 -1.82 8.71
CA PRO A 119 -3.24 -1.33 8.12
C PRO A 119 -3.24 -1.41 6.60
N ALA A 120 -4.44 -1.57 6.01
CA ALA A 120 -4.63 -1.39 4.59
C ALA A 120 -4.40 0.08 4.23
N ILE A 121 -3.55 0.30 3.23
CA ILE A 121 -3.26 1.62 2.66
C ILE A 121 -4.00 1.82 1.34
N PHE A 122 -4.38 0.74 0.68
CA PHE A 122 -5.15 0.75 -0.56
C PHE A 122 -5.84 -0.60 -0.73
N ILE A 123 -7.04 -0.61 -1.28
CA ILE A 123 -7.75 -1.82 -1.71
C ILE A 123 -7.70 -1.84 -3.23
N GLU A 124 -6.84 -2.70 -3.76
CA GLU A 124 -6.76 -2.95 -5.20
C GLU A 124 -7.89 -3.89 -5.62
N SER A 125 -8.32 -3.74 -6.86
CA SER A 125 -9.34 -4.58 -7.47
C SER A 125 -8.87 -5.09 -8.81
N HIS A 126 -9.20 -6.31 -9.17
CA HIS A 126 -9.21 -6.73 -10.55
C HIS A 126 -10.56 -6.41 -11.18
N ALA A 127 -10.54 -5.89 -12.38
CA ALA A 127 -11.73 -5.46 -13.11
C ALA A 127 -11.67 -5.90 -14.58
N LEU A 128 -12.76 -5.67 -15.30
CA LEU A 128 -12.80 -5.83 -16.75
C LEU A 128 -12.80 -4.47 -17.44
N MET A 129 -11.94 -4.31 -18.43
CA MET A 129 -11.97 -3.19 -19.38
C MET A 129 -12.56 -3.68 -20.70
N VAL A 130 -13.51 -2.94 -21.23
CA VAL A 130 -14.20 -3.20 -22.50
C VAL A 130 -14.09 -1.99 -23.42
N PRO A 131 -14.26 -2.14 -24.76
CA PRO A 131 -14.37 -0.99 -25.65
C PRO A 131 -15.48 -0.03 -25.20
N ALA A 132 -15.27 1.27 -25.32
CA ALA A 132 -16.26 2.27 -24.93
C ALA A 132 -17.60 2.11 -25.67
N ALA A 133 -17.54 1.62 -26.93
CA ALA A 133 -18.71 1.32 -27.75
C ALA A 133 -19.45 0.04 -27.35
N ALA A 134 -18.90 -0.78 -26.47
CA ALA A 134 -19.55 -1.99 -25.97
C ALA A 134 -20.83 -1.63 -25.22
N ARG A 135 -21.87 -2.46 -25.35
CA ARG A 135 -23.19 -2.18 -24.74
C ARG A 135 -23.27 -2.52 -23.26
N GLU A 136 -22.44 -3.45 -22.83
CA GLU A 136 -22.41 -3.98 -21.48
C GLU A 136 -22.05 -2.88 -20.48
N GLN A 137 -22.89 -2.64 -19.49
CA GLN A 137 -22.64 -1.72 -18.38
C GLN A 137 -22.12 -2.49 -17.15
N HIS A 138 -22.40 -3.78 -17.09
CA HIS A 138 -22.11 -4.68 -15.99
C HIS A 138 -21.42 -5.95 -16.48
N VAL A 139 -20.58 -6.56 -15.63
CA VAL A 139 -19.89 -7.82 -15.95
C VAL A 139 -20.88 -8.94 -16.31
N ALA A 140 -22.03 -8.98 -15.63
CA ALA A 140 -23.06 -9.97 -15.90
C ALA A 140 -23.69 -9.86 -17.31
N GLU A 141 -23.53 -8.73 -17.99
CA GLU A 141 -24.05 -8.49 -19.34
C GLU A 141 -23.08 -8.93 -20.43
N ILE A 142 -21.85 -9.31 -20.08
CA ILE A 142 -20.86 -9.79 -21.04
C ILE A 142 -21.41 -10.99 -21.82
N ALA A 143 -21.33 -10.92 -23.12
CA ALA A 143 -21.88 -11.96 -24.00
C ALA A 143 -21.33 -13.35 -23.67
N ARG A 144 -22.19 -14.37 -23.74
CA ARG A 144 -21.75 -15.76 -23.57
C ARG A 144 -20.65 -16.12 -24.55
N ASN A 145 -19.65 -16.81 -24.08
CA ASN A 145 -18.44 -17.19 -24.82
C ASN A 145 -17.57 -16.00 -25.26
N ALA A 146 -17.76 -14.81 -24.67
CA ALA A 146 -16.85 -13.70 -24.90
C ALA A 146 -15.40 -14.08 -24.53
N GLY A 147 -14.47 -13.71 -25.40
CA GLY A 147 -13.05 -13.89 -25.11
C GLY A 147 -12.58 -12.84 -24.11
N ILE A 148 -12.00 -13.27 -23.00
CA ILE A 148 -11.42 -12.38 -21.99
C ILE A 148 -9.92 -12.60 -21.96
N CYS A 149 -9.17 -11.57 -22.30
CA CYS A 149 -7.71 -11.55 -22.23
C CYS A 149 -7.25 -11.30 -20.80
N PHE A 150 -6.23 -12.00 -20.37
CA PHE A 150 -5.60 -11.80 -19.06
C PHE A 150 -4.17 -12.34 -19.05
N MET A 151 -3.35 -11.91 -18.09
CA MET A 151 -1.99 -12.38 -17.93
C MET A 151 -1.95 -13.75 -17.26
N SER A 152 -1.26 -14.72 -17.90
CA SER A 152 -0.97 -16.05 -17.35
C SER A 152 -0.16 -15.93 -16.07
N GLY A 153 -0.39 -16.84 -15.13
CA GLY A 153 0.27 -16.83 -13.83
C GLY A 153 -0.26 -15.75 -12.85
N SER A 154 -1.15 -14.85 -13.32
CA SER A 154 -1.81 -13.87 -12.46
C SER A 154 -2.89 -14.53 -11.56
N PRO A 155 -3.32 -13.88 -10.48
CA PRO A 155 -4.45 -14.35 -9.66
C PRO A 155 -5.73 -14.55 -10.46
N LEU A 156 -5.90 -13.85 -11.58
CA LEU A 156 -7.06 -13.94 -12.47
C LEU A 156 -7.25 -15.32 -13.08
N GLU A 157 -6.18 -16.07 -13.29
CA GLU A 157 -6.24 -17.42 -13.84
C GLU A 157 -7.11 -18.36 -12.97
N ARG A 158 -7.16 -18.11 -11.67
CA ARG A 158 -8.00 -18.84 -10.71
C ARG A 158 -9.32 -18.15 -10.40
N SER A 159 -9.34 -16.84 -10.34
CA SER A 159 -10.53 -16.08 -9.94
C SER A 159 -11.56 -15.92 -11.05
N LEU A 160 -11.15 -15.80 -12.32
CA LEU A 160 -12.08 -15.67 -13.44
C LEU A 160 -13.02 -16.88 -13.59
N PRO A 161 -12.54 -18.15 -13.59
CA PRO A 161 -13.42 -19.29 -13.63
C PRO A 161 -14.45 -19.27 -12.49
N ALA A 162 -14.00 -19.09 -11.24
CA ALA A 162 -14.89 -19.05 -10.08
C ALA A 162 -15.93 -17.93 -10.17
N PHE A 163 -15.54 -16.76 -10.67
CA PHE A 163 -16.44 -15.61 -10.83
C PHE A 163 -17.53 -15.89 -11.87
N PHE A 164 -17.17 -16.37 -13.07
CA PHE A 164 -18.14 -16.65 -14.13
C PHE A 164 -19.00 -17.89 -13.83
N ASP A 165 -18.47 -18.88 -13.11
CA ASP A 165 -19.25 -20.03 -12.63
C ASP A 165 -20.34 -19.58 -11.62
N ALA A 166 -20.01 -18.64 -10.72
CA ALA A 166 -21.00 -18.05 -9.81
C ALA A 166 -22.12 -17.32 -10.55
N LEU A 167 -21.81 -16.67 -11.66
CA LEU A 167 -22.80 -16.03 -12.56
C LEU A 167 -23.52 -17.02 -13.47
N ARG A 168 -23.15 -18.32 -13.46
CA ARG A 168 -23.64 -19.37 -14.40
C ARG A 168 -23.47 -18.94 -15.85
N GLN A 169 -22.37 -18.26 -16.16
CA GLN A 169 -22.08 -17.68 -17.45
C GLN A 169 -20.86 -18.35 -18.09
N ARG A 170 -20.96 -18.73 -19.36
CA ARG A 170 -19.82 -19.25 -20.15
C ARG A 170 -18.99 -18.11 -20.68
N TRP A 171 -17.68 -18.23 -20.56
CA TRP A 171 -16.70 -17.32 -21.10
C TRP A 171 -15.57 -18.09 -21.79
N ARG A 172 -14.71 -17.42 -22.54
CA ARG A 172 -13.58 -18.04 -23.21
C ARG A 172 -12.28 -17.42 -22.70
N PRO A 173 -11.41 -18.19 -22.01
CA PRO A 173 -10.11 -17.70 -21.56
C PRO A 173 -9.19 -17.43 -22.75
N VAL A 174 -8.48 -16.31 -22.71
CA VAL A 174 -7.44 -15.93 -23.68
C VAL A 174 -6.22 -15.45 -22.90
N PRO A 175 -5.39 -16.38 -22.39
CA PRO A 175 -4.22 -16.06 -21.59
C PRO A 175 -3.07 -15.57 -22.47
N PHE A 176 -2.26 -14.64 -21.92
CA PHE A 176 -1.06 -14.09 -22.52
C PHE A 176 0.09 -14.13 -21.53
N SER A 177 1.32 -14.23 -22.04
CA SER A 177 2.54 -14.16 -21.22
C SER A 177 3.18 -12.77 -21.24
N GLU A 178 2.78 -11.92 -22.20
CA GLU A 178 3.31 -10.57 -22.40
C GLU A 178 2.18 -9.55 -22.50
N ASP A 179 2.29 -8.44 -21.77
CA ASP A 179 1.29 -7.36 -21.73
C ASP A 179 1.09 -6.74 -23.12
N GLY A 180 2.16 -6.56 -23.89
CA GLY A 180 2.09 -5.99 -25.24
C GLY A 180 1.23 -6.82 -26.19
N GLU A 181 1.45 -8.15 -26.22
CA GLU A 181 0.66 -9.07 -27.04
C GLU A 181 -0.82 -9.10 -26.64
N MET A 182 -1.08 -9.04 -25.33
CA MET A 182 -2.45 -8.97 -24.81
C MET A 182 -3.17 -7.72 -25.29
N LEU A 183 -2.49 -6.57 -25.25
CA LEU A 183 -3.04 -5.29 -25.69
C LEU A 183 -3.26 -5.26 -27.21
N ASP A 184 -2.33 -5.79 -28.00
CA ASP A 184 -2.48 -5.90 -29.44
C ASP A 184 -3.69 -6.77 -29.80
N ALA A 185 -3.87 -7.90 -29.11
CA ALA A 185 -5.04 -8.76 -29.28
C ALA A 185 -6.35 -8.06 -28.91
N TYR A 186 -6.35 -7.23 -27.87
CA TYR A 186 -7.50 -6.42 -27.50
C TYR A 186 -7.78 -5.32 -28.51
N ASN A 187 -6.76 -4.61 -28.99
CA ASN A 187 -6.88 -3.53 -29.97
C ASN A 187 -7.49 -4.01 -31.30
N VAL A 188 -7.19 -5.23 -31.71
CA VAL A 188 -7.78 -5.85 -32.91
C VAL A 188 -9.06 -6.65 -32.59
N GLN A 189 -9.61 -6.51 -31.38
CA GLN A 189 -10.86 -7.13 -30.91
C GLN A 189 -10.84 -8.68 -30.96
N ARG A 190 -9.66 -9.31 -30.86
CA ARG A 190 -9.52 -10.75 -30.63
C ARG A 190 -10.07 -11.15 -29.27
N CYS A 191 -10.00 -10.25 -28.30
CA CYS A 191 -10.65 -10.33 -27.00
C CYS A 191 -11.76 -9.29 -26.91
N HIS A 192 -12.87 -9.67 -26.29
CA HIS A 192 -13.99 -8.75 -26.01
C HIS A 192 -13.66 -7.84 -24.82
N ALA A 193 -12.93 -8.35 -23.84
CA ALA A 193 -12.51 -7.63 -22.64
C ALA A 193 -11.07 -7.99 -22.25
N VAL A 194 -10.46 -7.08 -21.49
CA VAL A 194 -9.18 -7.33 -20.77
C VAL A 194 -9.48 -7.33 -19.28
N ALA A 195 -9.03 -8.37 -18.58
CA ALA A 195 -9.02 -8.45 -17.13
C ALA A 195 -7.65 -8.07 -16.58
N GLY A 196 -7.63 -7.21 -15.56
CA GLY A 196 -6.39 -6.73 -14.94
C GLY A 196 -6.64 -5.98 -13.64
N GLU A 197 -5.56 -5.54 -13.01
CA GLU A 197 -5.62 -4.62 -11.87
C GLU A 197 -6.24 -3.30 -12.30
N LEU A 198 -7.12 -2.75 -11.46
CA LEU A 198 -7.84 -1.51 -11.74
C LEU A 198 -6.89 -0.34 -12.01
N THR A 199 -5.81 -0.24 -11.23
CA THR A 199 -4.78 0.81 -11.42
C THR A 199 -4.06 0.66 -12.76
N ALA A 200 -3.69 -0.56 -13.15
CA ALA A 200 -3.07 -0.86 -14.43
C ALA A 200 -4.02 -0.60 -15.61
N LEU A 201 -5.28 -1.06 -15.53
CA LEU A 201 -6.29 -0.81 -16.55
C LEU A 201 -6.58 0.68 -16.72
N ALA A 202 -6.61 1.45 -15.63
CA ALA A 202 -6.80 2.89 -15.67
C ALA A 202 -5.62 3.61 -16.35
N ALA A 203 -4.40 3.16 -16.12
CA ALA A 203 -3.22 3.67 -16.80
C ALA A 203 -3.24 3.34 -18.30
N LEU A 204 -3.56 2.09 -18.65
CA LEU A 204 -3.71 1.66 -20.04
C LEU A 204 -4.75 2.47 -20.81
N ARG A 205 -5.91 2.73 -20.19
CA ARG A 205 -6.97 3.55 -20.79
C ARG A 205 -6.49 4.93 -21.23
N GLN A 206 -5.44 5.45 -20.60
CA GLN A 206 -4.90 6.79 -20.90
C GLN A 206 -3.71 6.81 -21.86
N GLN A 207 -3.06 5.67 -22.05
CA GLN A 207 -1.91 5.56 -22.94
C GLN A 207 -2.37 5.54 -24.42
N ARG A 208 -2.66 6.75 -24.96
CA ARG A 208 -2.92 6.90 -26.39
C ARG A 208 -1.70 6.46 -27.18
N GLY A 209 -1.92 5.62 -28.19
CA GLY A 209 -0.83 5.05 -29.02
C GLY A 209 -0.46 3.61 -28.67
N ILE A 210 -0.73 3.15 -27.43
CA ILE A 210 -0.64 1.74 -27.04
C ILE A 210 -2.05 1.13 -27.02
N ASN A 211 -3.03 1.85 -26.46
CA ASN A 211 -4.44 1.47 -26.53
C ASN A 211 -5.15 2.36 -27.56
N ASN A 212 -5.33 1.83 -28.76
CA ASN A 212 -6.01 2.52 -29.85
C ASN A 212 -7.55 2.46 -29.74
N LEU A 213 -8.07 1.60 -28.86
CA LEU A 213 -9.49 1.52 -28.55
C LEU A 213 -9.85 2.44 -27.39
N GLU A 214 -10.80 3.34 -27.64
CA GLU A 214 -11.46 4.04 -26.54
C GLU A 214 -12.13 2.99 -25.65
N SER A 215 -11.79 2.99 -24.35
CA SER A 215 -12.16 1.90 -23.44
C SER A 215 -12.71 2.43 -22.14
N ARG A 216 -13.56 1.63 -21.49
CA ARG A 216 -14.08 1.87 -20.14
C ARG A 216 -13.91 0.64 -19.27
N ILE A 217 -13.81 0.87 -17.98
CA ILE A 217 -13.69 -0.20 -16.98
C ILE A 217 -15.09 -0.43 -16.40
N LEU A 218 -15.50 -1.70 -16.31
CA LEU A 218 -16.77 -2.09 -15.69
C LEU A 218 -16.70 -1.91 -14.17
N PRO A 219 -17.81 -1.55 -13.51
CA PRO A 219 -17.80 -1.14 -12.11
C PRO A 219 -17.61 -2.30 -11.12
N GLU A 220 -17.96 -3.54 -11.50
CA GLU A 220 -17.91 -4.68 -10.59
C GLU A 220 -16.49 -5.23 -10.51
N PRO A 221 -15.93 -5.40 -9.29
CA PRO A 221 -14.65 -6.05 -9.11
C PRO A 221 -14.77 -7.56 -9.30
N LEU A 222 -13.79 -8.15 -9.98
CA LEU A 222 -13.63 -9.60 -10.10
C LEU A 222 -12.99 -10.21 -8.86
N LEU A 223 -12.07 -9.47 -8.25
CA LEU A 223 -11.30 -9.82 -7.07
C LEU A 223 -10.87 -8.52 -6.40
N THR A 224 -10.88 -8.49 -5.08
CA THR A 224 -10.33 -7.37 -4.31
C THR A 224 -9.31 -7.87 -3.31
N TYR A 225 -8.29 -7.04 -3.03
CA TYR A 225 -7.27 -7.38 -2.04
C TYR A 225 -6.62 -6.12 -1.45
N PRO A 226 -6.26 -6.14 -0.16
CA PRO A 226 -5.59 -5.02 0.45
C PRO A 226 -4.11 -4.96 0.09
N ILE A 227 -3.62 -3.75 -0.13
CA ILE A 227 -2.22 -3.41 -0.04
C ILE A 227 -2.00 -2.89 1.38
N LEU A 228 -1.05 -3.47 2.08
CA LEU A 228 -0.81 -3.23 3.49
C LEU A 228 0.52 -2.50 3.72
N ALA A 229 0.56 -1.63 4.72
CA ALA A 229 1.82 -1.15 5.29
C ALA A 229 2.31 -2.22 6.27
N THR A 230 3.34 -2.97 5.91
CA THR A 230 3.89 -4.05 6.73
C THR A 230 5.29 -3.72 7.22
N THR A 231 5.68 -4.31 8.32
CA THR A 231 6.99 -4.13 8.95
C THR A 231 7.56 -5.48 9.36
N SER A 232 8.84 -5.52 9.73
CA SER A 232 9.43 -6.71 10.31
C SER A 232 8.79 -7.04 11.66
N VAL A 233 8.69 -8.33 12.00
CA VAL A 233 8.26 -8.84 13.31
C VAL A 233 9.23 -8.49 14.44
N GLN A 234 10.44 -8.04 14.12
CA GLN A 234 11.51 -7.83 15.09
C GLN A 234 11.27 -6.63 16.04
N ASP A 235 10.41 -5.67 15.66
CA ASP A 235 10.15 -4.45 16.42
C ASP A 235 8.67 -4.09 16.38
N GLY A 236 7.97 -4.40 17.48
CA GLY A 236 6.54 -4.09 17.64
C GLY A 236 6.26 -2.60 17.79
N GLU A 237 7.20 -1.83 18.35
CA GLU A 237 7.05 -0.37 18.50
C GLU A 237 7.12 0.30 17.12
N TRP A 238 8.06 -0.12 16.26
CA TRP A 238 8.11 0.35 14.88
C TRP A 238 6.82 0.02 14.11
N SER A 239 6.32 -1.21 14.27
CA SER A 239 5.05 -1.62 13.66
C SER A 239 3.88 -0.74 14.10
N ALA A 240 3.83 -0.40 15.40
CA ALA A 240 2.81 0.49 15.95
C ALA A 240 2.94 1.92 15.40
N ILE A 241 4.16 2.47 15.31
CA ILE A 241 4.43 3.80 14.73
C ILE A 241 3.90 3.88 13.29
N VAL A 242 4.23 2.89 12.46
CA VAL A 242 3.78 2.83 11.07
C VAL A 242 2.26 2.72 10.99
N ALA A 243 1.65 1.83 11.78
CA ALA A 243 0.21 1.64 11.80
C ALA A 243 -0.54 2.91 12.22
N TRP A 244 -0.13 3.54 13.31
CA TRP A 244 -0.76 4.79 13.79
C TRP A 244 -0.57 5.95 12.83
N THR A 245 0.53 5.99 12.08
CA THR A 245 0.72 7.00 11.02
C THR A 245 -0.33 6.84 9.93
N VAL A 246 -0.57 5.62 9.44
CA VAL A 246 -1.60 5.36 8.43
C VAL A 246 -3.00 5.64 8.98
N TYR A 247 -3.31 5.19 10.20
CA TYR A 247 -4.60 5.47 10.84
C TYR A 247 -4.84 6.97 11.04
N THR A 248 -3.79 7.75 11.29
CA THR A 248 -3.89 9.22 11.38
C THR A 248 -4.38 9.82 10.07
N LEU A 249 -3.83 9.40 8.92
CA LEU A 249 -4.27 9.88 7.61
C LEU A 249 -5.74 9.53 7.33
N ILE A 250 -6.16 8.29 7.63
CA ILE A 250 -7.53 7.82 7.42
C ILE A 250 -8.50 8.56 8.37
N ALA A 251 -8.13 8.73 9.64
CA ALA A 251 -8.96 9.43 10.61
C ALA A 251 -9.14 10.91 10.27
N ALA A 252 -8.12 11.54 9.69
CA ALA A 252 -8.16 12.95 9.29
C ALA A 252 -9.21 13.26 8.21
N ASP A 253 -9.72 12.26 7.49
CA ASP A 253 -10.81 12.40 6.51
C ASP A 253 -12.19 12.56 7.17
N ARG A 254 -12.31 12.35 8.47
CA ARG A 254 -13.61 12.45 9.14
C ARG A 254 -14.06 13.92 9.21
N PRO A 255 -15.36 14.22 8.96
CA PRO A 255 -15.87 15.59 8.97
C PRO A 255 -15.66 16.36 10.29
N ALA A 256 -15.44 15.62 11.37
CA ALA A 256 -15.20 16.17 12.70
C ALA A 256 -13.71 16.42 13.00
N GLY A 257 -12.86 16.61 12.00
CA GLY A 257 -11.41 16.87 12.15
C GLY A 257 -10.95 17.86 13.25
N LYS A 258 -11.86 18.19 14.18
CA LYS A 258 -11.61 18.98 15.39
C LYS A 258 -10.57 18.36 16.32
N TRP A 259 -10.35 17.05 16.24
CA TRP A 259 -9.30 16.41 17.04
C TRP A 259 -7.88 16.83 16.60
N LEU A 260 -7.68 17.24 15.33
CA LEU A 260 -6.42 17.83 14.87
C LEU A 260 -6.22 19.28 15.37
N THR A 261 -7.29 19.97 15.77
CA THR A 261 -7.27 21.36 16.24
C THR A 261 -7.32 21.48 17.76
N GLY A 262 -7.76 20.46 18.47
CA GLY A 262 -7.59 20.34 19.92
C GLY A 262 -6.11 20.20 20.22
N GLY A 263 -5.53 21.09 21.03
CA GLY A 263 -4.09 21.26 21.21
C GLY A 263 -3.31 19.96 21.29
N ALA A 264 -2.06 20.02 20.86
CA ALA A 264 -1.11 18.90 20.71
C ALA A 264 -1.02 17.93 21.92
N ASP A 265 -1.62 18.29 23.04
CA ASP A 265 -1.47 17.59 24.31
C ASP A 265 -2.51 16.49 24.57
N ALA A 266 -3.66 16.53 23.88
CA ALA A 266 -4.76 15.61 24.19
C ALA A 266 -4.59 14.20 23.57
N MET A 267 -3.75 14.04 22.54
CA MET A 267 -3.55 12.76 21.84
C MET A 267 -2.16 12.15 21.98
N SER A 268 -1.24 12.84 22.62
CA SER A 268 0.16 12.41 22.68
C SER A 268 0.48 11.48 23.84
N ALA A 269 -0.36 11.36 24.86
CA ALA A 269 -0.02 10.61 26.07
C ALA A 269 0.21 9.09 25.81
N PRO A 270 -0.65 8.35 25.09
CA PRO A 270 -0.41 6.93 24.86
C PRO A 270 0.71 6.64 23.87
N LEU A 271 1.03 7.58 22.97
CA LEU A 271 2.04 7.39 21.91
C LEU A 271 3.38 8.05 22.24
N ALA A 272 3.46 8.83 23.30
CA ALA A 272 4.74 9.31 23.85
C ALA A 272 5.63 8.14 24.28
N GLU A 273 5.04 7.04 24.73
CA GLU A 273 5.73 5.79 25.07
C GLU A 273 6.45 5.15 23.85
N LEU A 274 6.01 5.46 22.62
CA LEU A 274 6.65 5.02 21.37
C LEU A 274 7.80 5.95 20.93
N GLY A 275 8.24 6.88 21.77
CA GLY A 275 9.32 7.83 21.42
C GLY A 275 8.94 8.89 20.38
N MET A 276 7.64 9.04 20.06
CA MET A 276 7.15 10.01 19.09
C MET A 276 7.07 11.42 19.72
N ARG A 277 7.52 12.42 18.97
CA ARG A 277 7.46 13.82 19.43
C ARG A 277 6.02 14.33 19.45
N ALA A 278 5.65 15.12 20.48
CA ALA A 278 4.35 15.77 20.56
C ALA A 278 3.95 16.45 19.25
N GLY A 279 2.66 16.37 18.87
CA GLY A 279 2.12 16.97 17.65
C GLY A 279 2.55 16.27 16.34
N TRP A 280 3.05 15.03 16.40
CA TRP A 280 3.47 14.29 15.21
C TRP A 280 2.32 14.06 14.23
N GLN A 281 1.08 13.83 14.69
CA GLN A 281 -0.09 13.67 13.83
C GLN A 281 -0.36 14.91 12.99
N ALA A 282 -0.34 16.09 13.62
CA ALA A 282 -0.52 17.35 12.91
C ALA A 282 0.59 17.60 11.88
N ARG A 283 1.83 17.20 12.20
CA ARG A 283 2.95 17.25 11.22
C ARG A 283 2.71 16.33 10.02
N VAL A 284 2.24 15.10 10.25
CA VAL A 284 1.90 14.15 9.19
C VAL A 284 0.86 14.75 8.24
N VAL A 285 -0.28 15.20 8.78
CA VAL A 285 -1.36 15.76 7.94
C VAL A 285 -0.93 17.07 7.26
N LYS A 286 -0.14 17.90 7.92
CA LYS A 286 0.43 19.11 7.30
C LYS A 286 1.36 18.76 6.13
N ALA A 287 2.13 17.68 6.25
CA ALA A 287 3.14 17.30 5.27
C ALA A 287 2.54 16.66 4.01
N VAL A 288 1.59 15.72 4.18
CA VAL A 288 1.06 14.92 3.07
C VAL A 288 -0.44 15.07 2.84
N GLY A 289 -1.17 15.78 3.71
CA GLY A 289 -2.63 15.88 3.69
C GLY A 289 -3.32 14.71 4.37
N THR A 290 -4.64 14.64 4.21
CA THR A 290 -5.46 13.50 4.67
C THR A 290 -5.30 12.32 3.72
N TYR A 291 -5.83 11.14 4.08
CA TYR A 291 -5.85 10.00 3.16
C TYR A 291 -6.55 10.35 1.83
N ARG A 292 -7.66 11.07 1.89
CA ARG A 292 -8.37 11.55 0.69
C ARG A 292 -7.49 12.43 -0.18
N ASP A 293 -6.73 13.36 0.41
CA ASP A 293 -5.82 14.21 -0.35
C ASP A 293 -4.74 13.39 -1.07
N VAL A 294 -4.19 12.39 -0.38
CA VAL A 294 -3.22 11.43 -0.93
C VAL A 294 -3.84 10.63 -2.08
N PHE A 295 -5.05 10.10 -1.88
CA PHE A 295 -5.76 9.35 -2.92
C PHE A 295 -6.06 10.23 -4.15
N GLU A 296 -6.65 11.41 -3.95
CA GLU A 296 -7.08 12.29 -5.04
C GLU A 296 -5.94 12.74 -5.94
N ARG A 297 -4.75 13.05 -5.37
CA ARG A 297 -3.60 13.49 -6.20
C ARG A 297 -2.91 12.36 -6.94
N ASN A 298 -2.96 11.13 -6.44
CA ASN A 298 -2.23 9.99 -7.02
C ASN A 298 -3.10 9.09 -7.91
N LEU A 299 -4.37 8.92 -7.56
CA LEU A 299 -5.29 7.97 -8.18
C LEU A 299 -6.62 8.61 -8.59
N GLY A 300 -7.08 9.59 -7.83
CA GLY A 300 -8.41 10.19 -7.95
C GLY A 300 -8.53 11.26 -9.02
N ALA A 301 -9.47 12.18 -8.83
CA ALA A 301 -9.84 13.19 -9.81
C ALA A 301 -8.70 14.17 -10.18
N LYS A 302 -7.74 14.37 -9.29
CA LYS A 302 -6.58 15.25 -9.52
C LYS A 302 -5.42 14.53 -10.23
N SER A 303 -5.52 13.21 -10.41
CA SER A 303 -4.55 12.40 -11.14
C SER A 303 -4.99 12.17 -12.59
N GLY A 304 -4.04 11.72 -13.42
CA GLY A 304 -4.38 11.24 -14.75
C GLY A 304 -5.28 10.00 -14.74
N LEU A 305 -5.25 9.16 -13.70
CA LEU A 305 -5.98 7.88 -13.64
C LEU A 305 -7.49 8.06 -13.43
N ARG A 306 -7.90 9.10 -12.71
CA ARG A 306 -9.30 9.46 -12.43
C ARG A 306 -10.14 8.29 -11.92
N LEU A 307 -9.58 7.53 -10.98
CA LEU A 307 -10.30 6.44 -10.32
C LEU A 307 -11.29 7.00 -9.29
N PRO A 308 -12.50 6.43 -9.19
CA PRO A 308 -13.38 6.69 -8.05
C PRO A 308 -12.77 6.07 -6.79
N ALA A 309 -12.99 6.69 -5.64
CA ALA A 309 -12.46 6.17 -4.38
C ALA A 309 -13.03 4.77 -4.05
N GLY A 310 -14.31 4.52 -4.30
CA GLY A 310 -14.91 3.20 -4.12
C GLY A 310 -14.61 2.59 -2.75
N LEU A 311 -14.04 1.39 -2.72
CA LEU A 311 -13.60 0.72 -1.49
C LEU A 311 -12.51 1.49 -0.73
N ASN A 312 -11.80 2.38 -1.41
CA ASN A 312 -10.76 3.24 -0.82
C ASN A 312 -11.30 4.51 -0.15
N ALA A 313 -12.61 4.64 -0.05
CA ALA A 313 -13.24 5.69 0.75
C ALA A 313 -13.41 5.26 2.22
N ALA A 314 -13.70 6.23 3.08
CA ALA A 314 -14.10 5.95 4.45
C ALA A 314 -15.47 5.21 4.49
N PRO A 315 -15.77 4.42 5.54
CA PRO A 315 -17.04 3.66 5.65
C PRO A 315 -18.29 4.54 5.53
N ALA A 316 -18.26 5.76 6.07
CA ALA A 316 -19.37 6.72 5.96
C ALA A 316 -19.67 7.15 4.50
N ALA A 317 -18.73 6.96 3.58
CA ALA A 317 -18.88 7.20 2.15
C ALA A 317 -19.03 5.89 1.34
N GLY A 318 -19.33 4.77 2.00
CA GLY A 318 -19.53 3.46 1.36
C GLY A 318 -18.23 2.69 1.08
N GLY A 319 -17.10 3.15 1.58
CA GLY A 319 -15.81 2.47 1.42
C GLY A 319 -15.49 1.49 2.55
N ALA A 320 -14.28 0.97 2.57
CA ALA A 320 -13.82 -0.03 3.53
C ALA A 320 -12.58 0.39 4.34
N LEU A 321 -11.98 1.55 4.04
CA LEU A 321 -10.83 2.03 4.80
C LEU A 321 -11.27 2.70 6.10
N ALA A 322 -10.99 2.02 7.19
CA ALA A 322 -11.33 2.47 8.54
C ALA A 322 -10.07 2.65 9.40
N SER A 323 -10.15 3.56 10.35
CA SER A 323 -9.18 3.70 11.43
C SER A 323 -9.86 3.41 12.77
N PRO A 324 -9.12 2.95 13.78
CA PRO A 324 -9.58 3.02 15.16
C PRO A 324 -10.05 4.42 15.53
N VAL A 325 -10.88 4.51 16.57
CA VAL A 325 -11.24 5.83 17.14
C VAL A 325 -9.99 6.37 17.82
N ILE A 326 -9.59 7.54 17.41
CA ILE A 326 -8.48 8.28 18.01
C ILE A 326 -9.15 9.39 18.82
N GLU A 327 -9.25 9.24 20.14
CA GLU A 327 -9.82 10.21 21.10
C GLU A 327 -8.72 11.01 21.76
#